data_d1e1d4e9ebcf7d85e666c28c85887a93
#
_entry.id   d1e1d4e9ebcf7d85e666c28c85887a93
#
_cell.length_a   1.000
_cell.length_b   1.000
_cell.length_c   1.000
_cell.angle_alpha   90.00
_cell.angle_beta   90.00
_cell.angle_gamma   90.00
#
_symmetry.space_group_name_H-M   'P 1'
#
loop_
_entity.id
_entity.type
_entity.pdbx_description
1 polymer ?
#
loop_
_entity_poly.entity_id
_entity_poly.type
_entity_poly.pdbx_seq_one_letter_code
_entity_poly.pdbx_strand_id
1 'polypeptide(L)'
;MGYWRRVAMGVKNVVKNHYPHPDRYFERGLFGELTSRGYEYESLNEVGAGTIHYDVESIEKNTNLRDWVPEWCFPFIFWAANRVGGRVSGRLDWFAGRGIERAPNSQPVTIAGLHDREGLPLSDHDPIGLDFSIPVR
;
A
#
# COMPACT_ATOMS: atom_id res chain seq x y z
N MET A 1 -8.50 28.01 -13.93
CA MET A 1 -7.83 26.69 -13.83
C MET A 1 -8.77 25.65 -14.44
N GLY A 2 -8.34 24.94 -15.49
CA GLY A 2 -9.21 24.03 -16.25
C GLY A 2 -9.67 22.83 -15.41
N TYR A 3 -10.86 22.30 -15.71
CA TYR A 3 -11.46 21.14 -15.04
C TYR A 3 -10.49 19.95 -14.95
N TRP A 4 -9.89 19.56 -16.05
CA TRP A 4 -8.92 18.45 -16.14
C TRP A 4 -7.69 18.62 -15.26
N ARG A 5 -7.23 19.85 -15.07
CA ARG A 5 -6.10 20.12 -14.16
C ARG A 5 -6.49 19.86 -12.70
N ARG A 6 -7.73 20.20 -12.32
CA ARG A 6 -8.25 19.89 -10.96
C ARG A 6 -8.41 18.39 -10.75
N VAL A 7 -8.93 17.67 -11.73
CA VAL A 7 -9.05 16.22 -11.70
C VAL A 7 -7.65 15.58 -11.56
N ALA A 8 -6.68 16.01 -12.36
CA ALA A 8 -5.31 15.49 -12.29
C ALA A 8 -4.65 15.76 -10.93
N MET A 9 -4.88 16.92 -10.34
CA MET A 9 -4.37 17.25 -8.99
C MET A 9 -5.06 16.41 -7.92
N GLY A 10 -6.34 16.14 -8.06
CA GLY A 10 -7.10 15.25 -7.17
C GLY A 10 -6.56 13.82 -7.21
N VAL A 11 -6.37 13.27 -8.41
CA VAL A 11 -5.79 11.94 -8.60
C VAL A 11 -4.39 11.86 -8.00
N LYS A 12 -3.53 12.83 -8.28
CA LYS A 12 -2.18 12.89 -7.71
C LYS A 12 -2.20 12.90 -6.18
N ASN A 13 -3.12 13.64 -5.57
CA ASN A 13 -3.28 13.69 -4.12
C ASN A 13 -3.70 12.33 -3.57
N VAL A 14 -4.71 11.68 -4.17
CA VAL A 14 -5.17 10.35 -3.77
C VAL A 14 -4.02 9.34 -3.84
N VAL A 15 -3.34 9.26 -4.97
CA VAL A 15 -2.25 8.30 -5.18
C VAL A 15 -1.09 8.51 -4.21
N LYS A 16 -0.68 9.78 -3.97
CA LYS A 16 0.47 10.07 -3.10
C LYS A 16 0.16 10.04 -1.61
N ASN A 17 -1.04 10.41 -1.23
CA ASN A 17 -1.36 10.67 0.18
C ASN A 17 -2.41 9.73 0.75
N HIS A 18 -3.29 9.14 -0.06
CA HIS A 18 -4.34 8.27 0.43
C HIS A 18 -4.01 6.79 0.28
N TYR A 19 -3.46 6.36 -0.85
CA TYR A 19 -3.10 4.95 -1.08
C TYR A 19 -2.05 4.40 -0.09
N PRO A 20 -1.00 5.18 0.30
CA PRO A 20 -0.08 4.73 1.35
C PRO A 20 -0.67 4.73 2.77
N HIS A 21 -1.82 5.37 2.96
CA HIS A 21 -2.48 5.52 4.25
C HIS A 21 -3.97 5.12 4.22
N PRO A 22 -4.30 3.87 3.84
CA PRO A 22 -5.68 3.41 3.80
C PRO A 22 -6.35 3.44 5.18
N ASP A 23 -5.59 3.24 6.25
CA ASP A 23 -6.00 3.36 7.65
C ASP A 23 -6.67 4.70 7.97
N ARG A 24 -6.23 5.78 7.33
CA ARG A 24 -6.74 7.14 7.56
C ARG A 24 -7.85 7.55 6.59
N TYR A 25 -7.95 6.89 5.44
CA TYR A 25 -8.84 7.31 4.35
C TYR A 25 -9.84 6.23 3.98
N PHE A 26 -9.42 5.19 3.25
CA PHE A 26 -10.32 4.22 2.65
C PHE A 26 -10.88 3.22 3.67
N GLU A 27 -10.06 2.83 4.65
CA GLU A 27 -10.37 1.79 5.62
C GLU A 27 -10.42 2.32 7.06
N ARG A 28 -10.59 3.63 7.20
CA ARG A 28 -10.65 4.30 8.51
C ARG A 28 -11.63 3.64 9.48
N GLY A 29 -12.74 3.12 8.99
CA GLY A 29 -13.73 2.41 9.82
C GLY A 29 -13.18 1.11 10.40
N LEU A 30 -12.49 0.32 9.59
CA LEU A 30 -11.86 -0.93 10.01
C LEU A 30 -10.78 -0.68 11.07
N PHE A 31 -9.87 0.26 10.80
CA PHE A 31 -8.78 0.56 11.73
C PHE A 31 -9.28 1.23 13.02
N GLY A 32 -10.35 2.03 12.95
CA GLY A 32 -11.04 2.55 14.12
C GLY A 32 -11.63 1.45 14.99
N GLU A 33 -12.24 0.43 14.37
CA GLU A 33 -12.76 -0.73 15.09
C GLU A 33 -11.65 -1.57 15.74
N LEU A 34 -10.54 -1.81 15.03
CA LEU A 34 -9.37 -2.49 15.59
C LEU A 34 -8.86 -1.76 16.84
N THR A 35 -8.64 -0.45 16.74
CA THR A 35 -8.18 0.38 17.85
C THR A 35 -9.17 0.38 19.02
N SER A 36 -10.48 0.47 18.75
CA SER A 36 -11.50 0.44 19.80
C SER A 36 -11.52 -0.87 20.59
N ARG A 37 -11.08 -1.96 19.96
CA ARG A 37 -10.93 -3.28 20.58
C ARG A 37 -9.58 -3.51 21.22
N GLY A 38 -8.73 -2.49 21.27
CA GLY A 38 -7.40 -2.54 21.88
C GLY A 38 -6.34 -3.24 21.05
N TYR A 39 -6.53 -3.28 19.73
CA TYR A 39 -5.46 -3.69 18.81
C TYR A 39 -4.55 -2.50 18.51
N GLU A 40 -3.26 -2.75 18.56
CA GLU A 40 -2.21 -1.84 18.11
C GLU A 40 -1.82 -2.22 16.67
N TYR A 41 -1.61 -1.24 15.80
CA TYR A 41 -1.12 -1.46 14.45
C TYR A 41 -0.08 -0.43 14.00
N GLU A 42 -0.17 0.84 14.44
CA GLU A 42 0.72 1.90 13.96
C GLU A 42 2.20 1.62 14.27
N SER A 43 2.50 1.22 15.50
CA SER A 43 3.87 0.92 15.92
C SER A 43 4.40 -0.41 15.37
N LEU A 44 3.50 -1.29 14.90
CA LEU A 44 3.82 -2.61 14.36
C LEU A 44 4.07 -2.60 12.86
N ASN A 45 3.91 -1.45 12.19
CA ASN A 45 4.03 -1.33 10.74
C ASN A 45 4.88 -0.14 10.33
N GLU A 46 5.56 -0.25 9.20
CA GLU A 46 6.17 0.88 8.50
C GLU A 46 5.08 1.68 7.77
N VAL A 47 4.36 2.52 8.53
CA VAL A 47 3.21 3.27 8.03
C VAL A 47 3.63 4.22 6.91
N GLY A 48 2.91 4.18 5.77
CA GLY A 48 3.22 4.97 4.59
C GLY A 48 4.10 4.27 3.56
N ALA A 49 4.74 3.13 3.89
CA ALA A 49 5.38 2.26 2.92
C ALA A 49 4.31 1.45 2.17
N GLY A 50 4.38 1.45 0.83
CA GLY A 50 3.50 0.61 0.01
C GLY A 50 3.92 -0.85 0.06
N THR A 51 2.95 -1.76 0.09
CA THR A 51 3.18 -3.21 0.02
C THR A 51 2.71 -3.82 -1.29
N ILE A 52 1.97 -3.07 -2.10
CA ILE A 52 1.59 -3.45 -3.45
C ILE A 52 1.93 -2.31 -4.41
N HIS A 53 2.39 -2.67 -5.61
CA HIS A 53 2.85 -1.71 -6.60
C HIS A 53 2.27 -2.04 -7.98
N TYR A 54 1.75 -1.02 -8.64
CA TYR A 54 1.28 -1.10 -10.02
C TYR A 54 2.15 -0.23 -10.92
N ASP A 55 2.88 -0.86 -11.84
CA ASP A 55 3.63 -0.17 -12.88
C ASP A 55 2.76 0.02 -14.12
N VAL A 56 2.59 1.26 -14.54
CA VAL A 56 1.68 1.65 -15.61
C VAL A 56 2.18 1.26 -17.00
N GLU A 57 3.49 1.12 -17.16
CA GLU A 57 4.09 0.79 -18.46
C GLU A 57 3.94 -0.68 -18.85
N SER A 58 3.49 -1.53 -17.94
CA SER A 58 3.39 -2.96 -18.16
C SER A 58 2.00 -3.51 -17.83
N ILE A 59 1.08 -3.35 -18.77
CA ILE A 59 -0.25 -4.00 -18.71
C ILE A 59 -0.13 -5.52 -18.54
N GLU A 60 0.91 -6.11 -19.11
CA GLU A 60 1.18 -7.55 -19.04
C GLU A 60 1.59 -8.00 -17.63
N LYS A 61 2.24 -7.12 -16.87
CA LYS A 61 2.61 -7.36 -15.47
C LYS A 61 1.46 -7.05 -14.49
N ASN A 62 0.41 -6.37 -14.93
CA ASN A 62 -0.75 -6.01 -14.13
C ASN A 62 -1.97 -6.87 -14.51
N THR A 63 -1.82 -8.18 -14.55
CA THR A 63 -2.91 -9.13 -14.88
C THR A 63 -4.12 -8.91 -14.00
N ASN A 64 -3.92 -8.65 -12.72
CA ASN A 64 -4.98 -8.39 -11.74
C ASN A 64 -5.79 -7.12 -12.05
N LEU A 65 -5.18 -6.08 -12.63
CA LEU A 65 -5.92 -4.86 -12.97
C LEU A 65 -6.97 -5.10 -14.05
N ARG A 66 -6.72 -6.02 -15.00
CA ARG A 66 -7.66 -6.39 -16.04
C ARG A 66 -8.91 -7.10 -15.52
N ASP A 67 -8.76 -7.84 -14.42
CA ASP A 67 -9.88 -8.57 -13.82
C ASP A 67 -10.84 -7.65 -13.09
N TRP A 68 -10.36 -6.50 -12.63
CA TRP A 68 -11.14 -5.56 -11.80
C TRP A 68 -11.60 -4.30 -12.53
N VAL A 69 -10.91 -3.93 -13.63
CA VAL A 69 -11.16 -2.67 -14.33
C VAL A 69 -11.45 -2.91 -15.81
N PRO A 70 -12.57 -2.38 -16.35
CA PRO A 70 -12.87 -2.45 -17.75
C PRO A 70 -11.77 -1.82 -18.62
N GLU A 71 -11.44 -2.42 -19.76
CA GLU A 71 -10.35 -1.98 -20.65
C GLU A 71 -10.47 -0.51 -21.09
N TRP A 72 -11.67 -0.01 -21.25
CA TRP A 72 -11.90 1.39 -21.62
C TRP A 72 -11.41 2.40 -20.58
N CYS A 73 -11.21 1.98 -19.32
CA CYS A 73 -10.66 2.81 -18.25
C CYS A 73 -9.14 2.95 -18.33
N PHE A 74 -8.43 2.03 -18.99
CA PHE A 74 -6.96 2.00 -18.99
C PHE A 74 -6.31 3.29 -19.50
N PRO A 75 -6.75 3.93 -20.59
CA PRO A 75 -6.15 5.18 -21.04
C PRO A 75 -6.19 6.27 -19.96
N PHE A 76 -7.27 6.33 -19.18
CA PHE A 76 -7.42 7.27 -18.08
C PHE A 76 -6.50 6.92 -16.90
N ILE A 77 -6.42 5.64 -16.56
CA ILE A 77 -5.55 5.15 -15.47
C ILE A 77 -4.09 5.42 -15.82
N PHE A 78 -3.67 5.11 -17.06
CA PHE A 78 -2.30 5.36 -17.51
C PHE A 78 -1.96 6.84 -17.56
N TRP A 79 -2.89 7.66 -18.06
CA TRP A 79 -2.72 9.10 -18.02
C TRP A 79 -2.57 9.63 -16.58
N ALA A 80 -3.38 9.13 -15.65
CA ALA A 80 -3.32 9.53 -14.25
C ALA A 80 -2.02 9.08 -13.57
N ALA A 81 -1.61 7.84 -13.81
CA ALA A 81 -0.42 7.27 -13.19
C ALA A 81 0.88 7.87 -13.75
N ASN A 82 0.95 8.18 -15.04
CA ASN A 82 2.07 8.91 -15.63
C ASN A 82 2.28 10.30 -14.97
N ARG A 83 1.22 10.90 -14.42
CA ARG A 83 1.31 12.15 -13.67
C ARG A 83 1.98 12.01 -12.30
N VAL A 84 2.11 10.80 -11.80
CA VAL A 84 2.76 10.48 -10.51
C VAL A 84 4.04 9.65 -10.66
N GLY A 85 4.57 9.55 -11.87
CA GLY A 85 5.83 8.87 -12.16
C GLY A 85 5.67 7.44 -12.68
N GLY A 86 4.49 7.06 -13.16
CA GLY A 86 4.24 5.76 -13.79
C GLY A 86 4.08 4.59 -12.82
N ARG A 87 4.25 4.79 -11.51
CA ARG A 87 4.09 3.77 -10.49
C ARG A 87 3.10 4.22 -9.43
N VAL A 88 2.13 3.38 -9.12
CA VAL A 88 1.16 3.59 -8.05
C VAL A 88 1.42 2.55 -6.97
N SER A 89 1.66 3.02 -5.75
CA SER A 89 1.91 2.16 -4.59
C SER A 89 0.79 2.31 -3.58
N GLY A 90 0.29 1.20 -3.09
CA GLY A 90 -0.70 1.13 -2.02
C GLY A 90 -0.22 0.26 -0.88
N ARG A 91 -0.88 0.34 0.27
CA ARG A 91 -0.62 -0.54 1.40
C ARG A 91 -1.83 -1.42 1.66
N LEU A 92 -1.63 -2.74 1.58
CA LEU A 92 -2.67 -3.74 1.84
C LEU A 92 -2.32 -4.63 3.03
N ASP A 93 -1.02 -4.82 3.30
CA ASP A 93 -0.54 -5.76 4.30
C ASP A 93 -0.25 -5.04 5.62
N TRP A 94 -0.81 -5.57 6.71
CA TRP A 94 -0.73 -4.96 8.02
C TRP A 94 -0.57 -6.01 9.11
N PHE A 95 0.29 -5.72 10.08
CA PHE A 95 0.25 -6.35 11.39
C PHE A 95 -0.74 -5.59 12.30
N ALA A 96 -1.59 -6.32 12.98
CA ALA A 96 -2.39 -5.79 14.06
C ALA A 96 -2.36 -6.79 15.23
N GLY A 97 -2.06 -6.31 16.42
CA GLY A 97 -1.88 -7.18 17.57
C GLY A 97 -2.49 -6.61 18.83
N ARG A 98 -2.90 -7.50 19.73
CA ARG A 98 -3.38 -7.14 21.06
C ARG A 98 -2.53 -7.81 22.12
N GLY A 99 -2.00 -7.01 23.04
CA GLY A 99 -1.09 -7.52 24.07
C GLY A 99 0.25 -7.98 23.55
N ILE A 100 0.68 -7.43 22.41
CA ILE A 100 2.02 -7.55 21.85
C ILE A 100 2.65 -6.18 21.75
N GLU A 101 3.95 -6.12 21.83
CA GLU A 101 4.73 -4.92 21.70
C GLU A 101 5.86 -5.15 20.70
N ARG A 102 6.25 -4.10 20.01
CA ARG A 102 7.43 -4.16 19.15
C ARG A 102 8.65 -4.47 20.01
N ALA A 103 9.49 -5.40 19.56
CA ALA A 103 10.71 -5.73 20.30
C ALA A 103 11.62 -4.49 20.41
N PRO A 104 12.33 -4.30 21.54
CA PRO A 104 13.29 -3.24 21.70
C PRO A 104 14.33 -3.25 20.57
N ASN A 105 14.62 -2.07 20.01
CA ASN A 105 15.56 -1.89 18.90
C ASN A 105 15.17 -2.54 17.55
N SER A 106 13.98 -3.12 17.43
CA SER A 106 13.41 -3.56 16.15
C SER A 106 12.62 -2.42 15.51
N GLN A 107 12.64 -2.37 14.18
CA GLN A 107 11.77 -1.49 13.39
C GLN A 107 10.95 -2.38 12.44
N PRO A 108 9.67 -2.08 12.24
CA PRO A 108 8.92 -2.74 11.20
C PRO A 108 9.54 -2.39 9.84
N VAL A 109 9.61 -3.36 8.96
CA VAL A 109 10.21 -3.19 7.63
C VAL A 109 9.25 -3.66 6.53
N THR A 110 9.30 -3.00 5.39
CA THR A 110 8.72 -3.46 4.14
C THR A 110 9.87 -3.83 3.21
N ILE A 111 9.93 -5.09 2.77
CA ILE A 111 11.05 -5.63 2.00
C ILE A 111 10.71 -5.51 0.52
N ALA A 112 11.05 -4.37 -0.06
CA ALA A 112 10.73 -4.07 -1.44
C ALA A 112 11.60 -4.85 -2.44
N GLY A 113 10.98 -5.22 -3.57
CA GLY A 113 11.72 -5.64 -4.77
C GLY A 113 12.37 -7.01 -4.66
N LEU A 114 11.74 -7.97 -3.99
CA LEU A 114 12.21 -9.36 -4.00
C LEU A 114 12.00 -10.00 -5.37
N HIS A 115 13.11 -10.49 -5.94
CA HIS A 115 13.13 -11.15 -7.24
C HIS A 115 13.80 -12.52 -7.12
N ASP A 116 13.46 -13.44 -8.01
CA ASP A 116 14.16 -14.70 -8.16
C ASP A 116 15.51 -14.51 -8.89
N ARG A 117 16.19 -15.62 -9.18
CA ARG A 117 17.48 -15.60 -9.89
C ARG A 117 17.38 -15.14 -11.34
N GLU A 118 16.19 -15.16 -11.90
CA GLU A 118 15.88 -14.77 -13.28
C GLU A 118 15.40 -13.32 -13.35
N GLY A 119 15.27 -12.64 -12.19
CA GLY A 119 14.82 -11.25 -12.09
C GLY A 119 13.30 -11.09 -12.12
N LEU A 120 12.55 -12.18 -11.93
CA LEU A 120 11.09 -12.13 -11.84
C LEU A 120 10.66 -11.81 -10.39
N PRO A 121 9.64 -10.98 -10.18
CA PRO A 121 9.12 -10.73 -8.84
C PRO A 121 8.64 -12.03 -8.19
N LEU A 122 9.03 -12.26 -6.94
CA LEU A 122 8.57 -13.41 -6.17
C LEU A 122 7.09 -13.31 -5.76
N SER A 123 6.58 -12.09 -5.68
CA SER A 123 5.18 -11.77 -5.32
C SER A 123 4.81 -10.42 -5.92
N ASP A 124 3.53 -10.19 -6.10
CA ASP A 124 2.94 -8.88 -6.38
C ASP A 124 2.83 -7.99 -5.13
N HIS A 125 3.05 -8.59 -3.94
CA HIS A 125 3.16 -7.90 -2.67
C HIS A 125 4.61 -7.91 -2.14
N ASP A 126 5.02 -6.79 -1.55
CA ASP A 126 6.25 -6.70 -0.79
C ASP A 126 6.00 -7.25 0.62
N PRO A 127 6.80 -8.23 1.10
CA PRO A 127 6.67 -8.76 2.45
C PRO A 127 6.88 -7.70 3.51
N ILE A 128 6.17 -7.83 4.62
CA ILE A 128 6.38 -7.04 5.82
C ILE A 128 7.01 -7.90 6.91
N GLY A 129 7.93 -7.32 7.65
CA GLY A 129 8.66 -7.97 8.74
C GLY A 129 8.59 -7.17 10.04
N LEU A 130 8.49 -7.89 11.16
CA LEU A 130 8.47 -7.31 12.49
C LEU A 130 8.99 -8.31 13.53
N ASP A 131 9.88 -7.83 14.41
CA ASP A 131 10.18 -8.53 15.64
C ASP A 131 9.29 -7.99 16.78
N PHE A 132 8.63 -8.86 17.50
CA PHE A 132 7.73 -8.47 18.57
C PHE A 132 7.99 -9.29 19.85
N SER A 133 7.55 -8.75 20.98
CA SER A 133 7.55 -9.41 22.28
C SER A 133 6.14 -9.54 22.83
N ILE A 134 5.91 -10.57 23.58
CA ILE A 134 4.69 -10.75 24.36
C ILE A 134 5.07 -10.47 25.83
N PRO A 135 4.58 -9.37 26.42
CA PRO A 135 4.85 -9.08 27.82
C PRO A 135 4.35 -10.22 28.73
N VAL A 136 5.24 -10.76 29.54
CA VAL A 136 4.86 -11.73 30.58
C VAL A 136 4.15 -10.96 31.68
N ARG A 137 2.91 -11.35 31.94
CA ARG A 137 2.08 -10.80 33.02
C ARG A 137 2.43 -11.43 34.36
#